data_1ca370ac0aa6b930016db87afbd6db19
#
_entry.id   1ca370ac0aa6b930016db87afbd6db19
#
_cell.length_a   1.000
_cell.length_b   1.000
_cell.length_c   1.000
_cell.angle_alpha   90.00
_cell.angle_beta   90.00
_cell.angle_gamma   90.00
#
_symmetry.space_group_name_H-M   'P 1'
#
loop_
_entity.id
_entity.type
_entity.pdbx_description
1 polymer ?
#
loop_
_entity_poly.entity_id
_entity_poly.type
_entity_poly.pdbx_seq_one_letter_code
_entity_poly.pdbx_strand_id
1 'polypeptide(L)'
;MNLPAIQAALRERNIDAWLFYDHHRRDPIAYRVLGLPTTLMVTRRWFYVIPAEGEPLKLVHKIEAGHLDTLPGSKRSYSGWQELFDSIKTILGPYRDIAMQYSPNNTVFTISLVDAGTIEIVRGLGKNVVSSADLVAQFEATFTEEQVQSHFAARDAIDNITANAFQEIGRRARNGGTNEHAMQQWFLEAFRREHLVTDDPPIVAVNANSGNPHYEPHAEDSAPIREGDFVLLDVWAKKDTPGAVYYDITWTGFVGKTPSDKLREIFQIVRDGRDAGVKTVLDATAAGQRIAGWQVDRAVRDHINKAGYGNYFIHRTGHSIGTEVHANGANMDDLEIHDERQILPNSCFSIEPGIYLPEFGVRSEVNVLVRPDRAEVTGKIQREIVTI
;
A
#
# COMPACT_ATOMS: atom_id res chain seq x y z
N MET A 1 -10.65 10.42 14.51
CA MET A 1 -11.04 11.25 13.33
C MET A 1 -10.68 12.72 13.55
N ASN A 2 -10.11 13.39 12.55
CA ASN A 2 -9.79 14.83 12.57
C ASN A 2 -10.80 15.60 11.70
N LEU A 3 -11.96 15.96 12.26
CA LEU A 3 -13.04 16.65 11.54
C LEU A 3 -12.59 17.98 10.90
N PRO A 4 -11.88 18.89 11.61
CA PRO A 4 -11.44 20.16 11.00
C PRO A 4 -10.54 19.97 9.77
N ALA A 5 -9.65 18.97 9.80
CA ALA A 5 -8.77 18.67 8.67
C ALA A 5 -9.56 18.11 7.46
N ILE A 6 -10.55 17.23 7.70
CA ILE A 6 -11.42 16.71 6.64
C ILE A 6 -12.21 17.85 5.99
N GLN A 7 -12.79 18.73 6.79
CA GLN A 7 -13.54 19.87 6.27
C GLN A 7 -12.65 20.85 5.48
N ALA A 8 -11.42 21.10 5.93
CA ALA A 8 -10.45 21.90 5.19
C ALA A 8 -10.11 21.26 3.83
N ALA A 9 -9.86 19.94 3.81
CA ALA A 9 -9.56 19.19 2.59
C ALA A 9 -10.73 19.20 1.58
N LEU A 10 -11.97 19.16 2.07
CA LEU A 10 -13.17 19.27 1.23
C LEU A 10 -13.26 20.66 0.57
N ARG A 11 -13.06 21.74 1.35
CA ARG A 11 -13.06 23.13 0.80
C ARG A 11 -11.96 23.33 -0.23
N GLU A 12 -10.74 22.86 0.04
CA GLU A 12 -9.61 22.96 -0.90
C GLU A 12 -9.92 22.32 -2.26
N ARG A 13 -10.71 21.24 -2.26
CA ARG A 13 -11.08 20.49 -3.46
C ARG A 13 -12.43 20.88 -4.07
N ASN A 14 -13.11 21.88 -3.49
CA ASN A 14 -14.47 22.30 -3.89
C ASN A 14 -15.47 21.13 -3.87
N ILE A 15 -15.40 20.28 -2.84
CA ILE A 15 -16.33 19.18 -2.60
C ILE A 15 -17.24 19.57 -1.44
N ASP A 16 -18.56 19.47 -1.64
CA ASP A 16 -19.54 19.93 -0.64
C ASP A 16 -19.62 19.04 0.58
N ALA A 17 -19.47 17.71 0.39
CA ALA A 17 -19.53 16.76 1.47
C ALA A 17 -18.80 15.44 1.13
N TRP A 18 -18.35 14.74 2.17
CA TRP A 18 -17.90 13.34 2.10
C TRP A 18 -18.96 12.46 2.75
N LEU A 19 -19.57 11.58 1.95
CA LEU A 19 -20.54 10.59 2.40
C LEU A 19 -19.85 9.26 2.61
N PHE A 20 -19.78 8.83 3.88
CA PHE A 20 -19.43 7.48 4.25
C PHE A 20 -20.69 6.63 4.35
N TYR A 21 -20.59 5.40 3.85
CA TYR A 21 -21.66 4.41 3.89
C TYR A 21 -21.07 3.06 4.20
N ASP A 22 -21.72 2.28 5.06
CA ASP A 22 -21.34 0.89 5.23
C ASP A 22 -22.52 -0.01 5.57
N HIS A 23 -22.32 -1.28 5.26
CA HIS A 23 -23.17 -2.41 5.57
C HIS A 23 -22.29 -3.66 5.67
N HIS A 24 -22.30 -4.33 6.81
CA HIS A 24 -21.49 -5.51 7.09
C HIS A 24 -19.96 -5.29 7.11
N ARG A 25 -19.51 -4.08 7.45
CA ARG A 25 -18.08 -3.74 7.51
C ARG A 25 -17.34 -3.93 6.18
N ARG A 26 -17.99 -3.57 5.07
CA ARG A 26 -17.43 -3.70 3.71
C ARG A 26 -16.49 -2.56 3.34
N ASP A 27 -16.57 -1.44 4.07
CA ASP A 27 -15.72 -0.28 3.83
C ASP A 27 -14.71 -0.09 4.98
N PRO A 28 -13.57 -0.82 4.97
CA PRO A 28 -12.53 -0.68 6.00
C PRO A 28 -11.91 0.73 6.02
N ILE A 29 -11.94 1.46 4.90
CA ILE A 29 -11.47 2.85 4.82
C ILE A 29 -12.31 3.75 5.73
N ALA A 30 -13.64 3.61 5.69
CA ALA A 30 -14.52 4.37 6.56
C ALA A 30 -14.18 4.16 8.05
N TYR A 31 -13.90 2.92 8.44
CA TYR A 31 -13.54 2.60 9.83
C TYR A 31 -12.22 3.25 10.24
N ARG A 32 -11.19 3.22 9.39
CA ARG A 32 -9.88 3.82 9.69
C ARG A 32 -9.96 5.34 9.72
N VAL A 33 -10.53 5.98 8.71
CA VAL A 33 -10.66 7.45 8.63
C VAL A 33 -11.50 8.01 9.78
N LEU A 34 -12.61 7.34 10.11
CA LEU A 34 -13.52 7.79 11.16
C LEU A 34 -13.06 7.37 12.57
N GLY A 35 -12.13 6.43 12.69
CA GLY A 35 -11.69 5.86 13.97
C GLY A 35 -12.77 5.01 14.63
N LEU A 36 -13.54 4.26 13.84
CA LEU A 36 -14.58 3.36 14.32
C LEU A 36 -13.99 1.99 14.69
N PRO A 37 -14.48 1.33 15.75
CA PRO A 37 -14.03 0.00 16.12
C PRO A 37 -14.48 -1.04 15.09
N THR A 38 -13.56 -1.88 14.64
CA THR A 38 -13.81 -2.95 13.65
C THR A 38 -14.60 -4.14 14.23
N THR A 39 -14.77 -4.18 15.56
CA THR A 39 -15.49 -5.24 16.29
C THR A 39 -17.01 -5.03 16.36
N LEU A 40 -17.51 -3.88 15.91
CA LEU A 40 -18.95 -3.59 15.92
C LEU A 40 -19.72 -4.60 15.04
N MET A 41 -20.84 -5.10 15.55
CA MET A 41 -21.80 -5.85 14.75
C MET A 41 -22.58 -4.87 13.87
N VAL A 42 -22.40 -4.94 12.55
CA VAL A 42 -23.08 -4.08 11.57
C VAL A 42 -23.90 -4.95 10.64
N THR A 43 -25.22 -4.98 10.88
CA THR A 43 -26.18 -5.75 10.06
C THR A 43 -27.16 -4.84 9.31
N ARG A 44 -27.11 -3.55 9.59
CA ARG A 44 -27.94 -2.51 8.97
C ARG A 44 -27.09 -1.42 8.37
N ARG A 45 -27.60 -0.79 7.33
CA ARG A 45 -26.93 0.34 6.63
C ARG A 45 -26.84 1.54 7.56
N TRP A 46 -25.66 2.15 7.60
CA TRP A 46 -25.50 3.47 8.19
C TRP A 46 -24.86 4.43 7.17
N PHE A 47 -25.10 5.71 7.37
CA PHE A 47 -24.56 6.78 6.56
C PHE A 47 -24.02 7.86 7.49
N TYR A 48 -22.85 8.41 7.15
CA TYR A 48 -22.26 9.52 7.86
C TYR A 48 -21.80 10.57 6.84
N VAL A 49 -22.36 11.77 6.95
CA VAL A 49 -22.08 12.90 6.03
C VAL A 49 -21.21 13.90 6.78
N ILE A 50 -20.02 14.16 6.27
CA ILE A 50 -19.16 15.25 6.71
C ILE A 50 -19.26 16.35 5.67
N PRO A 51 -19.94 17.48 5.96
CA PRO A 51 -19.97 18.62 5.05
C PRO A 51 -18.67 19.41 5.10
N ALA A 52 -18.34 20.13 4.02
CA ALA A 52 -17.22 21.07 3.99
C ALA A 52 -17.34 22.17 5.05
N GLU A 53 -18.59 22.54 5.39
CA GLU A 53 -18.92 23.51 6.43
C GLU A 53 -20.14 23.03 7.22
N GLY A 54 -20.14 23.29 8.52
CA GLY A 54 -21.25 22.95 9.40
C GLY A 54 -21.07 21.63 10.14
N GLU A 55 -22.15 21.15 10.73
CA GLU A 55 -22.17 19.96 11.59
C GLU A 55 -22.35 18.69 10.76
N PRO A 56 -21.59 17.60 11.04
CA PRO A 56 -21.83 16.29 10.44
C PRO A 56 -23.20 15.70 10.77
N LEU A 57 -23.66 14.80 9.92
CA LEU A 57 -24.97 14.14 10.05
C LEU A 57 -24.84 12.62 10.05
N LYS A 58 -25.46 11.97 11.03
CA LYS A 58 -25.53 10.52 11.18
C LYS A 58 -26.90 10.01 10.79
N LEU A 59 -26.96 8.96 9.98
CA LEU A 59 -28.19 8.23 9.69
C LEU A 59 -27.98 6.76 10.04
N VAL A 60 -28.70 6.26 11.03
CA VAL A 60 -28.56 4.90 11.57
C VAL A 60 -29.89 4.19 11.65
N HIS A 61 -29.89 2.86 11.56
CA HIS A 61 -31.11 2.09 11.78
C HIS A 61 -31.46 2.02 13.28
N LYS A 62 -32.76 2.04 13.64
CA LYS A 62 -33.20 2.02 15.05
C LYS A 62 -32.72 0.80 15.85
N ILE A 63 -32.50 -0.37 15.19
CA ILE A 63 -31.94 -1.56 15.85
C ILE A 63 -30.48 -1.36 16.26
N GLU A 64 -29.72 -0.53 15.52
CA GLU A 64 -28.29 -0.26 15.69
C GLU A 64 -28.05 1.23 15.95
N ALA A 65 -28.91 1.85 16.72
CA ALA A 65 -28.96 3.30 16.92
C ALA A 65 -27.68 3.90 17.54
N GLY A 66 -26.86 3.09 18.20
CA GLY A 66 -25.60 3.51 18.84
C GLY A 66 -24.38 3.50 17.94
N HIS A 67 -24.45 3.03 16.69
CA HIS A 67 -23.28 2.73 15.86
C HIS A 67 -22.33 3.90 15.63
N LEU A 68 -22.81 5.10 15.47
CA LEU A 68 -21.99 6.29 15.21
C LEU A 68 -21.93 7.25 16.40
N ASP A 69 -22.20 6.81 17.62
CA ASP A 69 -22.32 7.69 18.79
C ASP A 69 -20.97 8.29 19.22
N THR A 70 -19.86 7.65 18.90
CA THR A 70 -18.51 8.18 19.14
C THR A 70 -18.12 9.34 18.20
N LEU A 71 -18.87 9.53 17.12
CA LEU A 71 -18.60 10.58 16.15
C LEU A 71 -19.37 11.86 16.49
N PRO A 72 -18.88 13.04 16.15
CA PRO A 72 -19.61 14.30 16.28
C PRO A 72 -20.79 14.36 15.31
N GLY A 73 -21.72 15.27 15.56
CA GLY A 73 -22.82 15.58 14.66
C GLY A 73 -24.19 15.12 15.15
N SER A 74 -25.23 15.67 14.52
CA SER A 74 -26.61 15.33 14.81
C SER A 74 -26.99 13.96 14.24
N LYS A 75 -27.96 13.29 14.87
CA LYS A 75 -28.37 11.93 14.54
C LYS A 75 -29.81 11.83 14.13
N ARG A 76 -30.06 11.11 13.03
CA ARG A 76 -31.38 10.68 12.58
C ARG A 76 -31.41 9.15 12.56
N SER A 77 -32.56 8.56 12.93
CA SER A 77 -32.76 7.11 12.86
C SER A 77 -33.87 6.77 11.89
N TYR A 78 -33.79 5.57 11.29
CA TYR A 78 -34.80 5.03 10.40
C TYR A 78 -35.13 3.57 10.76
N SER A 79 -36.29 3.08 10.30
CA SER A 79 -36.71 1.67 10.39
C SER A 79 -37.08 1.09 9.02
N GLY A 80 -37.96 1.78 8.31
CA GLY A 80 -38.45 1.35 6.99
C GLY A 80 -37.64 1.89 5.83
N TRP A 81 -37.78 1.27 4.66
CA TRP A 81 -37.05 1.69 3.48
C TRP A 81 -37.49 3.09 2.98
N GLN A 82 -38.79 3.43 3.09
CA GLN A 82 -39.29 4.77 2.75
C GLN A 82 -38.63 5.84 3.64
N GLU A 83 -38.61 5.60 4.96
CA GLU A 83 -38.00 6.50 5.94
C GLU A 83 -36.49 6.67 5.67
N LEU A 84 -35.81 5.59 5.23
CA LEU A 84 -34.43 5.65 4.81
C LEU A 84 -34.22 6.57 3.61
N PHE A 85 -34.98 6.36 2.52
CA PHE A 85 -34.85 7.15 1.30
C PHE A 85 -35.18 8.64 1.53
N ASP A 86 -36.25 8.94 2.29
CA ASP A 86 -36.63 10.31 2.67
C ASP A 86 -35.54 10.97 3.52
N SER A 87 -34.92 10.18 4.41
CA SER A 87 -33.81 10.66 5.24
C SER A 87 -32.57 10.97 4.40
N ILE A 88 -32.16 10.07 3.50
CA ILE A 88 -31.03 10.31 2.58
C ILE A 88 -31.29 11.56 1.74
N LYS A 89 -32.49 11.68 1.16
CA LYS A 89 -32.88 12.87 0.39
C LYS A 89 -32.76 14.15 1.21
N THR A 90 -33.18 14.10 2.47
CA THR A 90 -33.15 15.27 3.37
C THR A 90 -31.72 15.66 3.73
N ILE A 91 -30.91 14.69 4.18
CA ILE A 91 -29.53 14.98 4.64
C ILE A 91 -28.58 15.37 3.50
N LEU A 92 -28.81 14.85 2.28
CA LEU A 92 -28.01 15.20 1.12
C LEU A 92 -28.54 16.42 0.37
N GLY A 93 -29.73 16.90 0.72
CA GLY A 93 -30.41 18.03 0.05
C GLY A 93 -29.51 19.22 -0.23
N PRO A 94 -28.77 19.76 0.77
CA PRO A 94 -27.92 20.94 0.62
C PRO A 94 -26.72 20.78 -0.30
N TYR A 95 -26.23 19.56 -0.55
CA TYR A 95 -24.94 19.28 -1.20
C TYR A 95 -25.15 18.91 -2.66
N ARG A 96 -24.24 19.31 -3.53
CA ARG A 96 -24.21 18.99 -4.96
C ARG A 96 -23.12 17.97 -5.27
N ASP A 97 -21.89 18.28 -4.91
CA ASP A 97 -20.70 17.47 -5.19
C ASP A 97 -20.35 16.67 -3.93
N ILE A 98 -20.55 15.33 -4.00
CA ILE A 98 -20.44 14.43 -2.86
C ILE A 98 -19.33 13.41 -3.14
N ALA A 99 -18.27 13.43 -2.32
CA ALA A 99 -17.25 12.40 -2.36
C ALA A 99 -17.79 11.10 -1.72
N MET A 100 -17.49 9.98 -2.36
CA MET A 100 -17.80 8.63 -1.87
C MET A 100 -16.63 7.70 -2.21
N GLN A 101 -16.51 6.58 -1.50
CA GLN A 101 -15.56 5.52 -1.85
C GLN A 101 -16.04 4.83 -3.15
N TYR A 102 -15.86 5.56 -4.21
CA TYR A 102 -16.24 5.25 -5.57
C TYR A 102 -15.12 5.69 -6.52
N SER A 103 -14.83 4.89 -7.53
CA SER A 103 -13.87 5.25 -8.57
C SER A 103 -14.55 5.19 -9.95
N PRO A 104 -14.63 6.32 -10.67
CA PRO A 104 -15.13 6.33 -12.04
C PRO A 104 -14.35 5.34 -12.92
N ASN A 105 -15.06 4.53 -13.70
CA ASN A 105 -14.46 3.50 -14.54
C ASN A 105 -13.53 2.51 -13.79
N ASN A 106 -13.64 2.48 -12.47
CA ASN A 106 -12.80 1.64 -11.61
C ASN A 106 -11.28 1.88 -11.75
N THR A 107 -10.88 3.11 -12.10
CA THR A 107 -9.47 3.49 -12.32
C THR A 107 -8.61 3.39 -11.06
N VAL A 108 -9.21 3.50 -9.86
CA VAL A 108 -8.57 3.22 -8.57
C VAL A 108 -9.46 2.21 -7.84
N PHE A 109 -9.38 0.94 -8.22
CA PHE A 109 -10.31 -0.11 -7.77
C PHE A 109 -10.29 -0.32 -6.25
N THR A 110 -9.16 -0.10 -5.57
CA THR A 110 -9.01 -0.23 -4.11
C THR A 110 -9.88 0.74 -3.31
N ILE A 111 -10.30 1.85 -3.94
CA ILE A 111 -11.19 2.85 -3.32
C ILE A 111 -12.66 2.57 -3.63
N SER A 112 -12.98 1.76 -4.63
CA SER A 112 -14.35 1.54 -5.11
C SER A 112 -15.09 0.52 -4.24
N LEU A 113 -15.43 0.90 -3.01
CA LEU A 113 -16.01 0.03 -1.98
C LEU A 113 -17.53 0.19 -1.81
N VAL A 114 -18.09 1.32 -2.24
CA VAL A 114 -19.54 1.56 -2.21
C VAL A 114 -20.21 0.82 -3.36
N ASP A 115 -21.26 0.05 -3.04
CA ASP A 115 -22.00 -0.70 -4.05
C ASP A 115 -22.72 0.23 -5.06
N ALA A 116 -22.91 -0.31 -6.29
CA ALA A 116 -23.53 0.43 -7.38
C ALA A 116 -24.92 0.95 -7.04
N GLY A 117 -25.75 0.16 -6.34
CA GLY A 117 -27.10 0.55 -5.95
C GLY A 117 -27.12 1.78 -5.01
N THR A 118 -26.15 1.88 -4.09
CA THR A 118 -26.01 3.05 -3.23
C THR A 118 -25.57 4.28 -4.04
N ILE A 119 -24.64 4.13 -5.00
CA ILE A 119 -24.26 5.20 -5.93
C ILE A 119 -25.46 5.65 -6.76
N GLU A 120 -26.27 4.73 -7.26
CA GLU A 120 -27.50 5.02 -8.03
C GLU A 120 -28.51 5.82 -7.21
N ILE A 121 -28.70 5.47 -5.92
CA ILE A 121 -29.57 6.23 -5.01
C ILE A 121 -29.11 7.70 -4.93
N VAL A 122 -27.81 7.93 -4.66
CA VAL A 122 -27.28 9.29 -4.50
C VAL A 122 -27.38 10.07 -5.82
N ARG A 123 -27.02 9.46 -6.95
CA ARG A 123 -27.16 10.08 -8.29
C ARG A 123 -28.61 10.34 -8.67
N GLY A 124 -29.53 9.44 -8.32
CA GLY A 124 -30.97 9.60 -8.54
C GLY A 124 -31.60 10.78 -7.80
N LEU A 125 -30.92 11.29 -6.76
CA LEU A 125 -31.28 12.55 -6.08
C LEU A 125 -30.72 13.81 -6.77
N GLY A 126 -30.12 13.66 -7.96
CA GLY A 126 -29.51 14.75 -8.72
C GLY A 126 -28.15 15.20 -8.17
N LYS A 127 -27.47 14.35 -7.41
CA LYS A 127 -26.14 14.65 -6.85
C LYS A 127 -25.03 14.21 -7.81
N ASN A 128 -23.95 14.97 -7.84
CA ASN A 128 -22.71 14.58 -8.51
C ASN A 128 -21.85 13.75 -7.54
N VAL A 129 -21.67 12.47 -7.83
CA VAL A 129 -20.79 11.60 -7.02
C VAL A 129 -19.40 11.66 -7.59
N VAL A 130 -18.46 12.14 -6.78
CA VAL A 130 -17.03 12.23 -7.09
C VAL A 130 -16.24 11.19 -6.30
N SER A 131 -15.05 10.82 -6.80
CA SER A 131 -14.16 9.90 -6.08
C SER A 131 -13.62 10.52 -4.80
N SER A 132 -13.54 9.72 -3.72
CA SER A 132 -12.84 10.09 -2.50
C SER A 132 -11.35 9.73 -2.51
N ALA A 133 -10.80 9.25 -3.62
CA ALA A 133 -9.43 8.69 -3.68
C ALA A 133 -8.36 9.62 -3.10
N ASP A 134 -8.38 10.92 -3.45
CA ASP A 134 -7.43 11.90 -2.95
C ASP A 134 -7.63 12.23 -1.45
N LEU A 135 -8.89 12.21 -0.98
CA LEU A 135 -9.19 12.36 0.45
C LEU A 135 -8.68 11.15 1.23
N VAL A 136 -8.94 9.96 0.74
CA VAL A 136 -8.45 8.72 1.35
C VAL A 136 -6.92 8.71 1.40
N ALA A 137 -6.24 9.04 0.29
CA ALA A 137 -4.79 9.15 0.27
C ALA A 137 -4.27 10.12 1.34
N GLN A 138 -4.92 11.26 1.53
CA GLN A 138 -4.54 12.25 2.53
C GLN A 138 -4.75 11.78 3.97
N PHE A 139 -5.82 11.04 4.26
CA PHE A 139 -6.18 10.66 5.65
C PHE A 139 -5.76 9.24 6.05
N GLU A 140 -5.34 8.40 5.10
CA GLU A 140 -4.86 7.04 5.37
C GLU A 140 -3.39 6.80 5.02
N ALA A 141 -2.84 7.50 4.03
CA ALA A 141 -1.53 7.20 3.49
C ALA A 141 -0.48 8.30 3.77
N THR A 142 -0.79 9.30 4.60
CA THR A 142 0.19 10.25 5.10
C THR A 142 0.56 9.94 6.54
N PHE A 143 1.86 9.88 6.82
CA PHE A 143 2.37 9.48 8.13
C PHE A 143 2.36 10.64 9.13
N THR A 144 1.99 10.34 10.37
CA THR A 144 2.35 11.18 11.53
C THR A 144 3.83 11.01 11.86
N GLU A 145 4.37 11.85 12.72
CA GLU A 145 5.77 11.70 13.14
C GLU A 145 6.00 10.38 13.90
N GLU A 146 5.04 9.94 14.72
CA GLU A 146 5.09 8.63 15.39
C GLU A 146 5.13 7.48 14.39
N GLN A 147 4.37 7.58 13.29
CA GLN A 147 4.39 6.59 12.22
C GLN A 147 5.72 6.58 11.47
N VAL A 148 6.32 7.75 11.22
CA VAL A 148 7.67 7.85 10.66
C VAL A 148 8.68 7.15 11.56
N GLN A 149 8.63 7.38 12.87
CA GLN A 149 9.51 6.70 13.82
C GLN A 149 9.29 5.18 13.85
N SER A 150 8.02 4.73 13.76
CA SER A 150 7.72 3.29 13.68
C SER A 150 8.25 2.64 12.40
N HIS A 151 8.18 3.34 11.26
CA HIS A 151 8.76 2.92 9.99
C HIS A 151 10.29 2.75 10.09
N PHE A 152 10.98 3.74 10.65
CA PHE A 152 12.42 3.66 10.85
C PHE A 152 12.82 2.55 11.85
N ALA A 153 12.02 2.31 12.87
CA ALA A 153 12.27 1.20 13.79
C ALA A 153 12.05 -0.18 13.14
N ALA A 154 11.06 -0.30 12.24
CA ALA A 154 10.88 -1.51 11.43
C ALA A 154 12.02 -1.69 10.43
N ARG A 155 12.42 -0.61 9.73
CA ARG A 155 13.58 -0.57 8.82
C ARG A 155 14.85 -1.11 9.47
N ASP A 156 15.23 -0.59 10.64
CA ASP A 156 16.47 -0.97 11.31
C ASP A 156 16.48 -2.46 11.66
N ALA A 157 15.34 -3.00 12.09
CA ALA A 157 15.19 -4.42 12.38
C ALA A 157 15.24 -5.27 11.09
N ILE A 158 14.48 -4.91 10.06
CA ILE A 158 14.37 -5.68 8.82
C ILE A 158 15.69 -5.66 8.04
N ASP A 159 16.37 -4.50 7.93
CA ASP A 159 17.69 -4.41 7.29
C ASP A 159 18.71 -5.33 7.96
N ASN A 160 18.69 -5.44 9.30
CA ASN A 160 19.57 -6.34 10.05
C ASN A 160 19.16 -7.80 9.88
N ILE A 161 17.87 -8.11 9.93
CA ILE A 161 17.35 -9.48 9.73
C ILE A 161 17.72 -9.96 8.33
N THR A 162 17.52 -9.15 7.30
CA THR A 162 17.83 -9.49 5.90
C THR A 162 19.32 -9.73 5.69
N ALA A 163 20.18 -8.89 6.26
CA ALA A 163 21.63 -9.12 6.22
C ALA A 163 22.05 -10.43 6.92
N ASN A 164 21.45 -10.73 8.08
CA ASN A 164 21.69 -11.98 8.81
C ASN A 164 21.12 -13.20 8.07
N ALA A 165 20.00 -13.04 7.33
CA ALA A 165 19.41 -14.11 6.55
C ALA A 165 20.36 -14.59 5.44
N PHE A 166 21.03 -13.71 4.73
CA PHE A 166 22.05 -14.09 3.75
C PHE A 166 23.22 -14.85 4.40
N GLN A 167 23.69 -14.41 5.55
CA GLN A 167 24.74 -15.15 6.29
C GLN A 167 24.27 -16.54 6.72
N GLU A 168 23.03 -16.64 7.21
CA GLU A 168 22.45 -17.91 7.67
C GLU A 168 22.21 -18.87 6.50
N ILE A 169 21.75 -18.37 5.34
CA ILE A 169 21.64 -19.15 4.10
C ILE A 169 22.99 -19.77 3.75
N GLY A 170 24.04 -18.94 3.67
CA GLY A 170 25.38 -19.42 3.35
C GLY A 170 25.93 -20.42 4.37
N ARG A 171 25.68 -20.18 5.66
CA ARG A 171 26.07 -21.11 6.72
C ARG A 171 25.36 -22.46 6.57
N ARG A 172 24.06 -22.48 6.32
CA ARG A 172 23.28 -23.72 6.17
C ARG A 172 23.61 -24.42 4.87
N ALA A 173 23.74 -23.72 3.76
CA ALA A 173 24.09 -24.31 2.46
C ALA A 173 25.42 -25.13 2.53
N ARG A 174 26.40 -24.61 3.30
CA ARG A 174 27.69 -25.33 3.52
C ARG A 174 27.63 -26.45 4.56
N ASN A 175 26.62 -26.49 5.44
CA ASN A 175 26.57 -27.40 6.60
C ASN A 175 25.28 -28.24 6.62
N GLY A 176 24.93 -28.88 5.54
CA GLY A 176 23.81 -29.82 5.51
C GLY A 176 22.60 -29.35 4.69
N GLY A 177 22.59 -28.10 4.23
CA GLY A 177 21.54 -27.56 3.36
C GLY A 177 20.43 -26.84 4.10
N THR A 178 19.60 -26.14 3.31
CA THR A 178 18.35 -25.51 3.73
C THR A 178 17.42 -25.44 2.52
N ASN A 179 16.20 -24.95 2.71
CA ASN A 179 15.24 -24.69 1.63
C ASN A 179 14.49 -23.38 1.88
N GLU A 180 13.70 -22.96 0.90
CA GLU A 180 12.95 -21.69 0.92
C GLU A 180 12.03 -21.61 2.14
N HIS A 181 11.20 -22.63 2.40
CA HIS A 181 10.29 -22.67 3.54
C HIS A 181 11.03 -22.61 4.89
N ALA A 182 12.13 -23.35 5.04
CA ALA A 182 12.92 -23.30 6.27
C ALA A 182 13.53 -21.93 6.54
N MET A 183 13.87 -21.17 5.49
CA MET A 183 14.32 -19.79 5.62
C MET A 183 13.17 -18.81 5.87
N GLN A 184 12.01 -19.01 5.27
CA GLN A 184 10.79 -18.26 5.61
C GLN A 184 10.43 -18.39 7.09
N GLN A 185 10.47 -19.62 7.64
CA GLN A 185 10.23 -19.84 9.06
C GLN A 185 11.29 -19.16 9.94
N TRP A 186 12.55 -19.12 9.49
CA TRP A 186 13.61 -18.40 10.17
C TRP A 186 13.33 -16.90 10.24
N PHE A 187 12.80 -16.29 9.15
CA PHE A 187 12.37 -14.88 9.14
C PHE A 187 11.24 -14.63 10.15
N LEU A 188 10.21 -15.48 10.16
CA LEU A 188 9.08 -15.33 11.10
C LEU A 188 9.53 -15.42 12.56
N GLU A 189 10.51 -16.28 12.85
CA GLU A 189 11.11 -16.37 14.18
C GLU A 189 11.95 -15.12 14.51
N ALA A 190 12.69 -14.57 13.53
CA ALA A 190 13.43 -13.32 13.69
C ALA A 190 12.48 -12.13 13.93
N PHE A 191 11.35 -12.07 13.21
CA PHE A 191 10.32 -11.05 13.43
C PHE A 191 9.77 -11.07 14.86
N ARG A 192 9.43 -12.26 15.37
CA ARG A 192 8.94 -12.39 16.76
C ARG A 192 9.96 -11.87 17.78
N ARG A 193 11.25 -12.15 17.58
CA ARG A 193 12.34 -11.66 18.47
C ARG A 193 12.48 -10.15 18.45
N GLU A 194 12.23 -9.52 17.30
CA GLU A 194 12.31 -8.07 17.12
C GLU A 194 10.98 -7.33 17.33
N HIS A 195 9.94 -8.03 17.83
CA HIS A 195 8.59 -7.49 17.99
C HIS A 195 8.05 -6.86 16.69
N LEU A 196 8.22 -7.60 15.60
CA LEU A 196 7.64 -7.29 14.30
C LEU A 196 6.46 -8.19 14.01
N VAL A 197 5.48 -7.67 13.27
CA VAL A 197 4.31 -8.40 12.77
C VAL A 197 4.16 -8.17 11.27
N THR A 198 3.61 -9.16 10.61
CA THR A 198 3.23 -9.13 9.20
C THR A 198 1.94 -9.93 9.01
N ASP A 199 1.11 -9.53 8.05
CA ASP A 199 -0.12 -10.25 7.73
C ASP A 199 0.16 -11.50 6.89
N ASP A 200 1.12 -11.41 5.97
CA ASP A 200 1.58 -12.52 5.14
C ASP A 200 3.07 -12.79 5.38
N PRO A 201 3.53 -14.05 5.28
CA PRO A 201 4.91 -14.40 5.49
C PRO A 201 5.82 -13.86 4.37
N PRO A 202 7.11 -13.53 4.66
CA PRO A 202 8.05 -13.05 3.65
C PRO A 202 8.32 -14.10 2.57
N ILE A 203 8.68 -13.63 1.37
CA ILE A 203 9.03 -14.49 0.24
C ILE A 203 10.52 -14.86 0.32
N VAL A 204 10.80 -16.14 0.20
CA VAL A 204 12.13 -16.69 -0.05
C VAL A 204 12.03 -17.52 -1.31
N ALA A 205 12.66 -17.10 -2.38
CA ALA A 205 12.54 -17.75 -3.68
C ALA A 205 13.91 -18.03 -4.30
N VAL A 206 14.08 -19.24 -4.86
CA VAL A 206 15.36 -19.72 -5.43
C VAL A 206 15.20 -19.96 -6.92
N ASN A 207 16.15 -19.45 -7.70
CA ASN A 207 16.24 -19.67 -9.14
C ASN A 207 14.88 -19.45 -9.85
N ALA A 208 14.32 -20.45 -10.54
CA ALA A 208 13.07 -20.34 -11.28
C ALA A 208 11.89 -19.91 -10.43
N ASN A 209 11.84 -20.23 -9.14
CA ASN A 209 10.77 -19.82 -8.23
C ASN A 209 10.73 -18.29 -8.06
N SER A 210 11.88 -17.61 -8.11
CA SER A 210 11.93 -16.15 -8.11
C SER A 210 11.35 -15.49 -9.37
N GLY A 211 11.09 -16.27 -10.41
CA GLY A 211 10.37 -15.84 -11.60
C GLY A 211 8.87 -15.63 -11.38
N ASN A 212 8.31 -16.07 -10.26
CA ASN A 212 6.96 -15.78 -9.82
C ASN A 212 6.99 -14.67 -8.78
N PRO A 213 6.49 -13.44 -9.07
CA PRO A 213 6.51 -12.32 -8.12
C PRO A 213 5.81 -12.58 -6.79
N HIS A 214 4.79 -13.45 -6.78
CA HIS A 214 4.01 -13.85 -5.61
C HIS A 214 4.27 -15.32 -5.26
N TYR A 215 5.53 -15.74 -5.32
CA TYR A 215 5.90 -17.09 -4.91
C TYR A 215 5.71 -17.28 -3.40
N GLU A 216 5.05 -18.35 -3.02
CA GLU A 216 4.88 -18.73 -1.62
C GLU A 216 5.49 -20.10 -1.39
N PRO A 217 6.58 -20.21 -0.58
CA PRO A 217 7.20 -21.50 -0.30
C PRO A 217 6.36 -22.32 0.69
N HIS A 218 6.04 -23.57 0.31
CA HIS A 218 5.36 -24.52 1.18
C HIS A 218 6.30 -25.62 1.67
N ALA A 219 5.96 -26.24 2.80
CA ALA A 219 6.83 -27.26 3.41
C ALA A 219 7.06 -28.49 2.51
N GLU A 220 6.06 -28.82 1.69
CA GLU A 220 6.00 -30.06 0.89
C GLU A 220 6.82 -30.00 -0.39
N ASP A 221 6.94 -28.80 -1.01
CA ASP A 221 7.52 -28.62 -2.36
C ASP A 221 8.59 -27.52 -2.44
N SER A 222 9.04 -27.04 -1.30
CA SER A 222 10.05 -25.98 -1.21
C SER A 222 11.40 -26.38 -1.80
N ALA A 223 11.93 -25.55 -2.70
CA ALA A 223 13.21 -25.84 -3.34
C ALA A 223 14.39 -25.75 -2.35
N PRO A 224 15.37 -26.67 -2.45
CA PRO A 224 16.59 -26.58 -1.66
C PRO A 224 17.46 -25.41 -2.11
N ILE A 225 18.15 -24.78 -1.16
CA ILE A 225 19.13 -23.72 -1.40
C ILE A 225 20.54 -24.32 -1.33
N ARG A 226 21.30 -24.22 -2.42
CA ARG A 226 22.63 -24.84 -2.60
C ARG A 226 23.64 -23.84 -3.14
N GLU A 227 24.90 -24.22 -3.12
CA GLU A 227 25.94 -23.46 -3.83
C GLU A 227 25.63 -23.40 -5.34
N GLY A 228 25.75 -22.21 -5.91
CA GLY A 228 25.39 -21.90 -7.29
C GLY A 228 23.98 -21.34 -7.47
N ASP A 229 23.16 -21.29 -6.43
CA ASP A 229 21.78 -20.80 -6.52
C ASP A 229 21.69 -19.28 -6.34
N PHE A 230 20.77 -18.69 -7.10
CA PHE A 230 20.30 -17.32 -6.90
C PHE A 230 19.14 -17.32 -5.92
N VAL A 231 19.10 -16.35 -5.00
CA VAL A 231 18.08 -16.22 -3.96
C VAL A 231 17.50 -14.82 -3.99
N LEU A 232 16.17 -14.72 -4.00
CA LEU A 232 15.41 -13.50 -3.81
C LEU A 232 14.74 -13.55 -2.43
N LEU A 233 14.91 -12.47 -1.66
CA LEU A 233 14.28 -12.25 -0.36
C LEU A 233 13.42 -11.01 -0.44
N ASP A 234 12.11 -11.16 -0.28
CA ASP A 234 11.14 -10.09 -0.23
C ASP A 234 10.50 -10.06 1.15
N VAL A 235 10.69 -8.95 1.87
CA VAL A 235 10.59 -8.91 3.33
C VAL A 235 9.88 -7.65 3.80
N TRP A 236 8.68 -7.83 4.32
CA TRP A 236 7.86 -6.73 4.84
C TRP A 236 7.35 -7.02 6.26
N ALA A 237 7.41 -6.05 7.12
CA ALA A 237 6.84 -6.10 8.45
C ALA A 237 6.72 -4.70 9.06
N LYS A 238 6.00 -4.59 10.17
CA LYS A 238 5.89 -3.40 11.00
C LYS A 238 6.08 -3.75 12.47
N LYS A 239 6.30 -2.73 13.32
CA LYS A 239 6.33 -2.95 14.78
C LYS A 239 4.96 -3.38 15.29
N ASP A 240 4.93 -4.28 16.28
CA ASP A 240 3.71 -4.73 16.96
C ASP A 240 3.20 -3.65 17.94
N THR A 241 2.83 -2.52 17.38
CA THR A 241 2.26 -1.38 18.13
C THR A 241 1.10 -0.75 17.35
N PRO A 242 0.06 -0.26 18.04
CA PRO A 242 -1.08 0.37 17.37
C PRO A 242 -0.65 1.51 16.45
N GLY A 243 -1.13 1.52 15.22
CA GLY A 243 -0.84 2.55 14.24
C GLY A 243 0.53 2.47 13.57
N ALA A 244 1.35 1.46 13.91
CA ALA A 244 2.63 1.24 13.24
C ALA A 244 2.47 1.01 11.73
N VAL A 245 3.45 1.45 10.96
CA VAL A 245 3.47 1.35 9.49
C VAL A 245 4.57 0.42 9.03
N TYR A 246 4.34 -0.18 7.87
CA TYR A 246 5.25 -1.16 7.27
C TYR A 246 6.56 -0.54 6.79
N TYR A 247 7.60 -1.37 6.75
CA TYR A 247 8.80 -1.24 5.94
C TYR A 247 8.90 -2.49 5.06
N ASP A 248 9.26 -2.32 3.79
CA ASP A 248 9.18 -3.33 2.74
C ASP A 248 10.39 -3.27 1.82
N ILE A 249 11.11 -4.37 1.64
CA ILE A 249 12.30 -4.44 0.79
C ILE A 249 12.46 -5.78 0.10
N THR A 250 12.92 -5.75 -1.14
CA THR A 250 13.42 -6.93 -1.84
C THR A 250 14.93 -6.84 -2.07
N TRP A 251 15.64 -7.87 -1.63
CA TRP A 251 17.06 -8.04 -1.84
C TRP A 251 17.37 -9.38 -2.50
N THR A 252 18.48 -9.41 -3.26
CA THR A 252 18.91 -10.60 -3.99
C THR A 252 20.31 -11.03 -3.60
N GLY A 253 20.53 -12.34 -3.57
CA GLY A 253 21.83 -12.94 -3.26
C GLY A 253 22.16 -14.12 -4.19
N PHE A 254 23.42 -14.50 -4.17
CA PHE A 254 23.94 -15.66 -4.88
C PHE A 254 24.77 -16.51 -3.92
N VAL A 255 24.42 -17.78 -3.80
CA VAL A 255 25.18 -18.73 -2.94
C VAL A 255 26.43 -19.14 -3.69
N GLY A 256 27.52 -18.45 -3.44
CA GLY A 256 28.80 -18.63 -4.12
C GLY A 256 29.49 -17.31 -4.40
N LYS A 257 30.65 -17.37 -5.09
CA LYS A 257 31.52 -16.20 -5.28
C LYS A 257 31.18 -15.37 -6.52
N THR A 258 30.65 -16.01 -7.58
CA THR A 258 30.57 -15.37 -8.89
C THR A 258 29.25 -15.70 -9.56
N PRO A 259 28.25 -14.80 -9.48
CA PRO A 259 27.02 -14.90 -10.27
C PRO A 259 27.32 -14.91 -11.77
N SER A 260 26.45 -15.53 -12.59
CA SER A 260 26.59 -15.54 -14.04
C SER A 260 26.54 -14.11 -14.64
N ASP A 261 27.11 -13.92 -15.82
CA ASP A 261 27.09 -12.63 -16.52
C ASP A 261 25.66 -12.18 -16.77
N LYS A 262 24.79 -13.10 -17.20
CA LYS A 262 23.36 -12.82 -17.43
C LYS A 262 22.66 -12.33 -16.16
N LEU A 263 22.91 -12.98 -15.03
CA LEU A 263 22.30 -12.59 -13.76
C LEU A 263 22.76 -11.19 -13.32
N ARG A 264 24.06 -10.88 -13.50
CA ARG A 264 24.61 -9.54 -13.22
C ARG A 264 24.01 -8.47 -14.13
N GLU A 265 23.89 -8.77 -15.43
CA GLU A 265 23.27 -7.86 -16.41
C GLU A 265 21.83 -7.53 -16.03
N ILE A 266 20.99 -8.54 -15.77
CA ILE A 266 19.59 -8.33 -15.40
C ILE A 266 19.48 -7.56 -14.08
N PHE A 267 20.30 -7.88 -13.08
CA PHE A 267 20.32 -7.13 -11.82
C PHE A 267 20.69 -5.65 -12.05
N GLN A 268 21.66 -5.35 -12.91
CA GLN A 268 22.03 -3.97 -13.22
C GLN A 268 20.86 -3.20 -13.85
N ILE A 269 20.15 -3.81 -14.81
CA ILE A 269 19.00 -3.18 -15.46
C ILE A 269 17.90 -2.88 -14.44
N VAL A 270 17.57 -3.83 -13.57
CA VAL A 270 16.55 -3.65 -12.53
C VAL A 270 16.97 -2.57 -11.52
N ARG A 271 18.21 -2.62 -11.03
CA ARG A 271 18.79 -1.62 -10.13
C ARG A 271 18.75 -0.21 -10.74
N ASP A 272 19.19 -0.06 -11.97
CA ASP A 272 19.25 1.24 -12.64
C ASP A 272 17.84 1.77 -12.95
N GLY A 273 16.87 0.89 -13.24
CA GLY A 273 15.45 1.23 -13.33
C GLY A 273 14.89 1.73 -11.99
N ARG A 274 15.15 1.02 -10.89
CA ARG A 274 14.80 1.45 -9.53
C ARG A 274 15.40 2.84 -9.23
N ASP A 275 16.67 3.02 -9.49
CA ASP A 275 17.37 4.27 -9.22
C ASP A 275 16.83 5.42 -10.10
N ALA A 276 16.35 5.14 -11.33
CA ALA A 276 15.66 6.13 -12.16
C ALA A 276 14.32 6.58 -11.55
N GLY A 277 13.52 5.64 -11.01
CA GLY A 277 12.30 5.95 -10.29
C GLY A 277 12.56 6.80 -9.04
N VAL A 278 13.52 6.40 -8.22
CA VAL A 278 13.96 7.17 -7.03
C VAL A 278 14.38 8.59 -7.45
N LYS A 279 15.22 8.72 -8.47
CA LYS A 279 15.68 10.02 -8.96
C LYS A 279 14.52 10.91 -9.40
N THR A 280 13.52 10.36 -10.07
CA THR A 280 12.33 11.11 -10.51
C THR A 280 11.61 11.75 -9.33
N VAL A 281 11.45 11.02 -8.23
CA VAL A 281 10.82 11.55 -7.00
C VAL A 281 11.69 12.61 -6.33
N LEU A 282 12.99 12.33 -6.17
CA LEU A 282 13.92 13.26 -5.51
C LEU A 282 14.02 14.59 -6.26
N ASP A 283 14.17 14.55 -7.59
CA ASP A 283 14.29 15.74 -8.43
C ASP A 283 13.00 16.57 -8.38
N ALA A 284 11.82 15.93 -8.50
CA ALA A 284 10.54 16.63 -8.44
C ALA A 284 10.32 17.30 -7.07
N THR A 285 10.62 16.61 -5.99
CA THR A 285 10.49 17.15 -4.64
C THR A 285 11.44 18.33 -4.43
N ALA A 286 12.70 18.19 -4.84
CA ALA A 286 13.70 19.26 -4.74
C ALA A 286 13.33 20.52 -5.55
N ALA A 287 12.61 20.32 -6.68
CA ALA A 287 12.11 21.41 -7.52
C ALA A 287 10.75 21.97 -7.03
N GLY A 288 10.16 21.44 -5.96
CA GLY A 288 8.82 21.80 -5.49
C GLY A 288 7.71 21.44 -6.48
N GLN A 289 7.96 20.47 -7.35
CA GLN A 289 7.00 20.02 -8.36
C GLN A 289 6.12 18.89 -7.82
N ARG A 290 4.83 18.94 -8.15
CA ARG A 290 3.90 17.82 -7.90
C ARG A 290 4.04 16.80 -9.01
N ILE A 291 4.13 15.52 -8.63
CA ILE A 291 4.12 14.39 -9.56
C ILE A 291 3.09 13.36 -9.13
N ALA A 292 2.54 12.65 -10.12
CA ALA A 292 1.64 11.53 -9.89
C ALA A 292 2.39 10.19 -9.93
N GLY A 293 1.77 9.16 -9.37
CA GLY A 293 2.37 7.84 -9.30
C GLY A 293 2.75 7.24 -10.65
N TRP A 294 1.90 7.43 -11.67
CA TRP A 294 2.16 6.94 -13.03
C TRP A 294 3.46 7.49 -13.65
N GLN A 295 3.88 8.70 -13.25
CA GLN A 295 5.10 9.32 -13.80
C GLN A 295 6.36 8.62 -13.31
N VAL A 296 6.33 8.10 -12.08
CA VAL A 296 7.43 7.31 -11.51
C VAL A 296 7.50 5.94 -12.19
N ASP A 297 6.36 5.25 -12.34
CA ASP A 297 6.31 3.98 -13.06
C ASP A 297 6.85 4.12 -14.49
N ARG A 298 6.43 5.18 -15.20
CA ARG A 298 6.88 5.41 -16.57
C ARG A 298 8.40 5.59 -16.66
N ALA A 299 9.02 6.32 -15.74
CA ALA A 299 10.47 6.50 -15.74
C ALA A 299 11.22 5.17 -15.57
N VAL A 300 10.72 4.29 -14.70
CA VAL A 300 11.27 2.95 -14.48
C VAL A 300 11.03 2.05 -15.68
N ARG A 301 9.79 2.01 -16.15
CA ARG A 301 9.34 1.15 -17.27
C ARG A 301 10.03 1.49 -18.56
N ASP A 302 10.23 2.78 -18.85
CA ASP A 302 10.99 3.24 -20.02
C ASP A 302 12.45 2.77 -19.98
N HIS A 303 13.07 2.75 -18.79
CA HIS A 303 14.43 2.23 -18.63
C HIS A 303 14.50 0.73 -18.97
N ILE A 304 13.60 -0.07 -18.40
CA ILE A 304 13.55 -1.53 -18.63
C ILE A 304 13.18 -1.85 -20.09
N ASN A 305 12.25 -1.09 -20.69
CA ASN A 305 11.88 -1.23 -22.11
C ASN A 305 13.06 -0.97 -23.04
N LYS A 306 13.86 0.09 -22.79
CA LYS A 306 15.06 0.40 -23.58
C LYS A 306 16.12 -0.71 -23.52
N ALA A 307 16.18 -1.43 -22.40
CA ALA A 307 17.05 -2.59 -22.26
C ALA A 307 16.50 -3.86 -22.95
N GLY A 308 15.28 -3.82 -23.50
CA GLY A 308 14.65 -4.95 -24.21
C GLY A 308 13.88 -5.94 -23.34
N TYR A 309 13.69 -5.64 -22.05
CA TYR A 309 13.05 -6.54 -21.07
C TYR A 309 11.64 -6.13 -20.66
N GLY A 310 11.01 -5.18 -21.32
CA GLY A 310 9.69 -4.66 -20.95
C GLY A 310 8.60 -5.72 -20.80
N ASN A 311 8.58 -6.76 -21.64
CA ASN A 311 7.61 -7.85 -21.56
C ASN A 311 7.80 -8.74 -20.31
N TYR A 312 8.89 -8.63 -19.60
CA TYR A 312 9.20 -9.36 -18.39
C TYR A 312 9.01 -8.53 -17.12
N PHE A 313 8.65 -7.26 -17.24
CA PHE A 313 8.26 -6.39 -16.13
C PHE A 313 6.73 -6.31 -16.05
N ILE A 314 6.13 -7.23 -15.32
CA ILE A 314 4.72 -7.62 -15.41
C ILE A 314 3.83 -7.07 -14.29
N HIS A 315 4.37 -6.24 -13.39
CA HIS A 315 3.61 -5.56 -12.34
C HIS A 315 3.95 -4.06 -12.31
N ARG A 316 3.20 -3.28 -11.53
CA ARG A 316 3.49 -1.86 -11.28
C ARG A 316 4.86 -1.67 -10.63
N THR A 317 5.42 -0.47 -10.75
CA THR A 317 6.74 -0.16 -10.15
C THR A 317 6.73 -0.15 -8.63
N GLY A 318 5.57 0.08 -7.99
CA GLY A 318 5.48 0.11 -6.54
C GLY A 318 4.12 0.50 -6.03
N HIS A 319 3.95 0.45 -4.73
CA HIS A 319 2.69 0.71 -4.05
C HIS A 319 2.86 1.64 -2.85
N SER A 320 1.78 2.29 -2.45
CA SER A 320 1.71 3.06 -1.21
C SER A 320 1.89 2.14 0.00
N ILE A 321 2.67 2.60 0.98
CA ILE A 321 2.93 1.93 2.26
C ILE A 321 2.23 2.69 3.38
N GLY A 322 1.67 1.97 4.34
CA GLY A 322 0.98 2.54 5.49
C GLY A 322 0.88 1.55 6.65
N THR A 323 -0.25 1.59 7.35
CA THR A 323 -0.60 0.58 8.36
C THR A 323 -0.92 -0.78 7.75
N GLU A 324 -1.22 -0.81 6.45
CA GLU A 324 -1.27 -1.96 5.57
C GLU A 324 -0.04 -1.91 4.66
N VAL A 325 0.50 -3.06 4.25
CA VAL A 325 1.64 -3.09 3.31
C VAL A 325 1.25 -2.43 1.98
N HIS A 326 0.07 -2.74 1.45
CA HIS A 326 -0.55 -2.09 0.30
C HIS A 326 -1.57 -1.04 0.79
N ALA A 327 -1.11 0.17 1.08
CA ALA A 327 -1.97 1.25 1.57
C ALA A 327 -2.73 1.98 0.44
N ASN A 328 -3.63 2.89 0.83
CA ASN A 328 -4.54 3.57 -0.09
C ASN A 328 -4.02 4.93 -0.62
N GLY A 329 -2.71 5.16 -0.60
CA GLY A 329 -2.08 6.30 -1.27
C GLY A 329 -1.86 6.08 -2.77
N ALA A 330 -1.14 7.00 -3.41
CA ALA A 330 -0.74 6.85 -4.81
C ALA A 330 0.18 5.65 -4.97
N ASN A 331 -0.12 4.79 -5.95
CA ASN A 331 0.78 3.73 -6.39
C ASN A 331 1.66 4.22 -7.53
N MET A 332 2.87 3.70 -7.62
CA MET A 332 3.77 3.96 -8.74
C MET A 332 3.36 3.02 -9.88
N ASP A 333 2.30 3.41 -10.62
CA ASP A 333 1.58 2.52 -11.53
C ASP A 333 1.09 3.23 -12.80
N ASP A 334 1.54 2.74 -13.96
CA ASP A 334 1.06 3.09 -15.31
C ASP A 334 0.88 1.81 -16.15
N LEU A 335 0.69 0.67 -15.46
CA LEU A 335 0.50 -0.63 -16.10
C LEU A 335 -0.87 -1.23 -15.77
N GLU A 336 -1.13 -1.50 -14.47
CA GLU A 336 -2.39 -2.08 -14.00
C GLU A 336 -3.47 -1.02 -13.92
N ILE A 337 -3.08 0.17 -13.46
CA ILE A 337 -3.90 1.39 -13.50
C ILE A 337 -3.01 2.58 -13.92
N HIS A 338 -3.61 3.61 -14.51
CA HIS A 338 -2.98 4.91 -14.67
C HIS A 338 -3.23 5.72 -13.41
N ASP A 339 -2.31 5.67 -12.44
CA ASP A 339 -2.52 6.30 -11.12
C ASP A 339 -2.18 7.80 -11.19
N GLU A 340 -3.20 8.63 -11.44
CA GLU A 340 -3.08 10.08 -11.51
C GLU A 340 -3.02 10.75 -10.12
N ARG A 341 -3.18 9.98 -9.03
CA ARG A 341 -3.09 10.55 -7.68
C ARG A 341 -1.72 11.14 -7.44
N GLN A 342 -1.71 12.32 -6.82
CA GLN A 342 -0.49 13.01 -6.49
C GLN A 342 0.23 12.34 -5.33
N ILE A 343 1.55 12.25 -5.42
CA ILE A 343 2.40 11.86 -4.30
C ILE A 343 2.35 12.99 -3.27
N LEU A 344 1.86 12.68 -2.09
CA LEU A 344 1.65 13.67 -1.02
C LEU A 344 2.86 13.80 -0.11
N PRO A 345 3.12 14.97 0.49
CA PRO A 345 4.05 15.08 1.61
C PRO A 345 3.66 14.16 2.76
N ASN A 346 4.66 13.57 3.41
CA ASN A 346 4.54 12.55 4.44
C ASN A 346 3.93 11.22 3.97
N SER A 347 3.90 10.94 2.66
CA SER A 347 3.60 9.61 2.15
C SER A 347 4.87 8.76 1.96
N CYS A 348 4.70 7.45 2.08
CA CYS A 348 5.74 6.46 1.84
C CYS A 348 5.25 5.43 0.82
N PHE A 349 6.13 4.97 -0.05
CA PHE A 349 5.82 3.97 -1.08
C PHE A 349 7.06 3.18 -1.47
N SER A 350 6.85 1.98 -2.03
CA SER A 350 7.90 1.17 -2.61
C SER A 350 8.29 1.65 -4.01
N ILE A 351 9.53 1.39 -4.40
CA ILE A 351 10.03 1.39 -5.78
C ILE A 351 10.75 0.06 -5.97
N GLU A 352 10.11 -0.87 -6.69
CA GLU A 352 10.43 -2.29 -6.69
C GLU A 352 10.39 -2.94 -8.09
N PRO A 353 10.98 -2.36 -9.13
CA PRO A 353 10.95 -2.98 -10.43
C PRO A 353 11.52 -4.39 -10.41
N GLY A 354 10.98 -5.25 -11.30
CA GLY A 354 11.44 -6.60 -11.49
C GLY A 354 11.48 -7.04 -12.96
N ILE A 355 12.37 -7.98 -13.28
CA ILE A 355 12.46 -8.70 -14.57
C ILE A 355 12.35 -10.19 -14.25
N TYR A 356 11.29 -10.84 -14.74
CA TYR A 356 10.95 -12.21 -14.42
C TYR A 356 11.12 -13.13 -15.64
N LEU A 357 12.27 -13.79 -15.68
CA LEU A 357 12.62 -14.76 -16.71
C LEU A 357 12.20 -16.18 -16.26
N PRO A 358 12.08 -17.15 -17.17
CA PRO A 358 11.78 -18.53 -16.79
C PRO A 358 12.80 -19.17 -15.85
N GLU A 359 14.06 -18.76 -15.95
CA GLU A 359 15.16 -19.34 -15.16
C GLU A 359 15.32 -18.68 -13.80
N PHE A 360 15.00 -17.41 -13.68
CA PHE A 360 15.03 -16.60 -12.45
C PHE A 360 14.32 -15.26 -12.64
N GLY A 361 13.84 -14.70 -11.56
CA GLY A 361 13.35 -13.31 -11.48
C GLY A 361 14.23 -12.47 -10.57
N VAL A 362 14.52 -11.26 -11.01
CA VAL A 362 15.24 -10.26 -10.21
C VAL A 362 14.29 -9.13 -9.87
N ARG A 363 14.13 -8.81 -8.59
CA ARG A 363 13.49 -7.60 -8.07
C ARG A 363 14.47 -6.89 -7.16
N SER A 364 14.47 -5.57 -7.16
CA SER A 364 15.23 -4.76 -6.22
C SER A 364 14.38 -3.62 -5.73
N GLU A 365 14.21 -3.51 -4.44
CA GLU A 365 13.22 -2.64 -3.83
C GLU A 365 13.83 -1.73 -2.78
N VAL A 366 13.28 -0.54 -2.71
CA VAL A 366 13.51 0.46 -1.67
C VAL A 366 12.19 1.16 -1.32
N ASN A 367 12.09 1.69 -0.10
CA ASN A 367 11.01 2.62 0.23
C ASN A 367 11.48 4.07 0.11
N VAL A 368 10.60 4.91 -0.41
CA VAL A 368 10.80 6.35 -0.50
C VAL A 368 9.78 7.07 0.38
N LEU A 369 10.29 7.82 1.34
CA LEU A 369 9.49 8.73 2.18
C LEU A 369 9.61 10.15 1.64
N VAL A 370 8.46 10.75 1.30
CA VAL A 370 8.40 12.15 0.88
C VAL A 370 8.04 13.01 2.09
N ARG A 371 8.85 14.03 2.36
CA ARG A 371 8.59 15.05 3.38
C ARG A 371 8.19 16.36 2.69
N PRO A 372 7.69 17.37 3.41
CA PRO A 372 7.31 18.66 2.80
C PRO A 372 8.44 19.36 2.03
N ASP A 373 9.70 19.14 2.42
CA ASP A 373 10.89 19.81 1.91
C ASP A 373 11.90 18.89 1.20
N ARG A 374 11.74 17.60 1.30
CA ARG A 374 12.65 16.60 0.72
C ARG A 374 11.98 15.23 0.52
N ALA A 375 12.58 14.40 -0.30
CA ALA A 375 12.31 12.97 -0.32
C ALA A 375 13.59 12.19 -0.02
N GLU A 376 13.46 11.01 0.58
CA GLU A 376 14.59 10.17 0.96
C GLU A 376 14.28 8.68 0.83
N VAL A 377 15.27 7.90 0.44
CA VAL A 377 15.21 6.43 0.58
C VAL A 377 15.44 6.10 2.05
N THR A 378 14.53 5.33 2.64
CA THR A 378 14.50 5.17 4.10
C THR A 378 15.39 4.06 4.65
N GLY A 379 15.95 3.19 3.80
CA GLY A 379 16.80 2.06 4.23
C GLY A 379 18.04 1.88 3.38
N LYS A 380 18.65 0.72 3.52
CA LYS A 380 19.84 0.36 2.74
C LYS A 380 19.46 0.11 1.28
N ILE A 381 20.30 0.59 0.38
CA ILE A 381 20.11 0.43 -1.07
C ILE A 381 21.03 -0.68 -1.55
N GLN A 382 20.47 -1.73 -2.11
CA GLN A 382 21.29 -2.79 -2.73
C GLN A 382 21.97 -2.27 -4.00
N ARG A 383 23.31 -2.36 -4.03
CA ARG A 383 24.14 -1.91 -5.17
C ARG A 383 24.60 -3.06 -6.06
N GLU A 384 24.79 -4.23 -5.46
CA GLU A 384 25.30 -5.45 -6.08
C GLU A 384 24.56 -6.67 -5.51
N ILE A 385 24.56 -7.79 -6.24
CA ILE A 385 24.06 -9.06 -5.72
C ILE A 385 24.92 -9.46 -4.53
N VAL A 386 24.27 -9.81 -3.40
CA VAL A 386 24.99 -10.28 -2.22
C VAL A 386 25.61 -11.64 -2.51
N THR A 387 26.93 -11.77 -2.38
CA THR A 387 27.62 -13.07 -2.50
C THR A 387 27.71 -13.73 -1.13
N ILE A 388 27.33 -15.01 -1.03
CA ILE A 388 27.11 -15.73 0.23
C ILE A 388 28.07 -16.93 0.35
#